data_d7c04c119830af852eb0f32225d60ec4
#
_entry.id   d7c04c119830af852eb0f32225d60ec4
#
_cell.length_a   1.000
_cell.length_b   1.000
_cell.length_c   1.000
_cell.angle_alpha   90.00
_cell.angle_beta   90.00
_cell.angle_gamma   90.00
#
_symmetry.space_group_name_H-M   'P 1'
#
loop_
_entity.id
_entity.type
_entity.pdbx_description
1 polymer ?
#
loop_
_entity_poly.entity_id
_entity_poly.type
_entity_poly.pdbx_seq_one_letter_code
_entity_poly.pdbx_strand_id
1 'polypeptide(L)'
;MRTSVMTHLAWVPREWRDAAVETLAGLGELHPSRVILLFPEPKGADGIDAKVSVLAFPLGSQRRHIAAEVIELHLRGRLTEAPASIVIPLLVSGLPVFLRWRGRPGFGEPEAEQLLDVCDRLVVDSGEWPDVPEAYGELPFDRAACSDIAWRRTEPWRRALAGLWPGIGEARELRVRGPIAEASLLAGWLRSRLESKVDLAHEPSDELEEVDVDGEPCVTPRRKQSASDLLSAELDEFGRDPVYEAAALAASA
;
A
#
# COMPACT_ATOMS: atom_id res chain seq x y z
N MET A 1 -26.88 4.55 13.06
CA MET A 1 -26.50 3.14 12.83
C MET A 1 -25.06 3.20 12.34
N ARG A 2 -24.09 2.75 13.11
CA ARG A 2 -22.68 2.66 12.70
C ARG A 2 -22.54 1.47 11.77
N THR A 3 -22.06 1.69 10.56
CA THR A 3 -21.79 0.62 9.59
C THR A 3 -20.30 0.70 9.24
N SER A 4 -19.41 0.48 10.23
CA SER A 4 -18.01 0.19 9.90
C SER A 4 -17.97 -1.18 9.25
N VAL A 5 -17.31 -1.28 8.12
CA VAL A 5 -17.13 -2.54 7.37
C VAL A 5 -15.72 -3.12 7.56
N MET A 6 -14.78 -2.31 8.10
CA MET A 6 -13.39 -2.68 8.36
C MET A 6 -12.79 -1.82 9.47
N THR A 7 -11.63 -2.23 9.98
CA THR A 7 -10.71 -1.37 10.72
C THR A 7 -9.55 -1.02 9.81
N HIS A 8 -9.33 0.27 9.59
CA HIS A 8 -8.16 0.77 8.90
C HIS A 8 -7.12 1.22 9.94
N LEU A 9 -6.09 0.44 10.11
CA LEU A 9 -4.96 0.70 10.98
C LEU A 9 -3.83 1.29 10.15
N ALA A 10 -3.20 2.37 10.61
CA ALA A 10 -2.07 2.97 9.89
C ALA A 10 -0.90 3.20 10.85
N TRP A 11 0.28 2.69 10.49
CA TRP A 11 1.56 3.02 11.10
C TRP A 11 2.18 4.18 10.33
N VAL A 12 2.35 5.33 10.99
CA VAL A 12 2.69 6.60 10.35
C VAL A 12 3.89 7.25 11.05
N PRO A 13 5.13 6.96 10.62
CA PRO A 13 6.31 7.69 11.06
C PRO A 13 6.16 9.21 10.83
N ARG A 14 6.94 10.00 11.58
CA ARG A 14 6.79 11.45 11.66
C ARG A 14 6.83 12.15 10.30
N GLU A 15 7.72 11.70 9.42
CA GLU A 15 7.93 12.26 8.07
C GLU A 15 6.72 12.06 7.14
N TRP A 16 5.86 11.08 7.44
CA TRP A 16 4.67 10.76 6.63
C TRP A 16 3.37 11.31 7.19
N ARG A 17 3.41 12.05 8.32
CA ARG A 17 2.19 12.49 9.03
C ARG A 17 1.25 13.31 8.16
N ASP A 18 1.77 14.35 7.51
CA ASP A 18 0.95 15.27 6.72
C ASP A 18 0.32 14.55 5.51
N ALA A 19 1.10 13.75 4.81
CA ALA A 19 0.63 12.95 3.67
C ALA A 19 -0.42 11.89 4.09
N ALA A 20 -0.31 11.30 5.28
CA ALA A 20 -1.30 10.36 5.79
C ALA A 20 -2.63 11.04 6.10
N VAL A 21 -2.60 12.22 6.74
CA VAL A 21 -3.79 13.01 7.07
C VAL A 21 -4.51 13.48 5.79
N GLU A 22 -3.76 13.94 4.79
CA GLU A 22 -4.32 14.34 3.48
C GLU A 22 -4.98 13.15 2.78
N THR A 23 -4.31 11.99 2.75
CA THR A 23 -4.86 10.77 2.15
C THR A 23 -6.17 10.35 2.81
N LEU A 24 -6.25 10.41 4.15
CA LEU A 24 -7.45 10.05 4.90
C LEU A 24 -8.61 11.01 4.70
N ALA A 25 -8.34 12.28 4.49
CA ALA A 25 -9.40 13.26 4.22
C ALA A 25 -10.20 12.90 2.95
N GLY A 26 -9.54 12.32 1.94
CA GLY A 26 -10.19 11.85 0.71
C GLY A 26 -10.89 10.48 0.82
N LEU A 27 -10.51 9.64 1.82
CA LEU A 27 -11.08 8.29 1.98
C LEU A 27 -12.43 8.26 2.69
N GLY A 28 -12.72 9.23 3.54
CA GLY A 28 -13.82 9.17 4.50
C GLY A 28 -15.22 9.05 3.87
N GLU A 29 -15.40 9.46 2.62
CA GLU A 29 -16.66 9.35 1.90
C GLU A 29 -16.90 7.95 1.31
N LEU A 30 -15.85 7.19 1.03
CA LEU A 30 -15.91 5.93 0.30
C LEU A 30 -15.93 4.71 1.23
N HIS A 31 -15.20 4.77 2.35
CA HIS A 31 -15.03 3.65 3.26
C HIS A 31 -15.45 4.00 4.69
N PRO A 32 -16.71 3.72 5.09
CA PRO A 32 -17.12 3.86 6.49
C PRO A 32 -16.35 2.86 7.34
N SER A 33 -15.32 3.33 8.03
CA SER A 33 -14.41 2.50 8.79
C SER A 33 -14.09 3.11 10.15
N ARG A 34 -13.60 2.28 11.08
CA ARG A 34 -12.82 2.79 12.20
C ARG A 34 -11.39 2.97 11.72
N VAL A 35 -10.87 4.17 11.80
CA VAL A 35 -9.49 4.50 11.46
C VAL A 35 -8.69 4.64 12.74
N ILE A 36 -7.56 3.94 12.85
CA ILE A 36 -6.62 4.03 13.96
C ILE A 36 -5.27 4.45 13.38
N LEU A 37 -4.80 5.65 13.75
CA LEU A 37 -3.50 6.18 13.33
C LEU A 37 -2.51 6.05 14.47
N LEU A 38 -1.42 5.35 14.23
CA LEU A 38 -0.32 5.20 15.16
C LEU A 38 0.83 6.11 14.72
N PHE A 39 1.18 7.06 15.54
CA PHE A 39 2.31 7.97 15.35
C PHE A 39 3.43 7.57 16.31
N PRO A 40 4.44 6.81 15.85
CA PRO A 40 5.54 6.39 16.70
C PRO A 40 6.50 7.56 16.98
N GLU A 41 6.86 7.70 18.26
CA GLU A 41 7.83 8.66 18.78
C GLU A 41 8.78 7.92 19.74
N PRO A 42 9.75 7.13 19.23
CA PRO A 42 10.56 6.22 20.06
C PRO A 42 11.48 6.94 21.05
N LYS A 43 11.70 8.24 20.86
CA LYS A 43 12.54 9.06 21.74
C LYS A 43 11.70 9.73 22.81
N GLY A 44 12.21 9.75 24.07
CA GLY A 44 11.58 10.42 25.20
C GLY A 44 11.02 9.46 26.25
N ALA A 45 10.24 10.00 27.20
CA ALA A 45 9.61 9.21 28.25
C ALA A 45 8.41 8.43 27.69
N ASP A 46 8.19 7.23 28.24
CA ASP A 46 7.05 6.38 27.89
C ASP A 46 5.73 7.13 28.10
N GLY A 47 4.83 7.05 27.13
CA GLY A 47 3.53 7.73 27.19
C GLY A 47 2.68 7.49 25.97
N ILE A 48 1.36 7.70 26.13
CA ILE A 48 0.39 7.67 25.05
C ILE A 48 -0.43 8.95 25.13
N ASP A 49 -0.49 9.69 24.03
CA ASP A 49 -1.48 10.74 23.84
C ASP A 49 -2.49 10.27 22.80
N ALA A 50 -3.77 10.38 23.15
CA ALA A 50 -4.85 9.91 22.30
C ALA A 50 -5.83 11.03 21.98
N LYS A 51 -6.27 11.08 20.71
CA LYS A 51 -7.33 11.97 20.25
C LYS A 51 -8.35 11.14 19.48
N VAL A 52 -9.64 11.32 19.80
CA VAL A 52 -10.75 10.68 19.09
C VAL A 52 -11.57 11.75 18.42
N SER A 53 -11.83 11.54 17.12
CA SER A 53 -12.71 12.42 16.33
C SER A 53 -13.70 11.58 15.54
N VAL A 54 -14.85 12.18 15.20
CA VAL A 54 -15.87 11.58 14.36
C VAL A 54 -16.05 12.46 13.14
N LEU A 55 -15.78 11.90 11.98
CA LEU A 55 -16.03 12.56 10.71
C LEU A 55 -17.40 12.15 10.20
N ALA A 56 -18.26 13.10 9.90
CA ALA A 56 -19.59 12.86 9.38
C ALA A 56 -19.67 13.31 7.92
N PHE A 57 -20.01 12.38 7.02
CA PHE A 57 -20.13 12.62 5.59
C PHE A 57 -21.60 12.53 5.16
N PRO A 58 -22.12 13.47 4.36
CA PRO A 58 -23.48 13.38 3.84
C PRO A 58 -23.62 12.23 2.86
N LEU A 59 -24.63 11.39 3.01
CA LEU A 59 -24.94 10.30 2.09
C LEU A 59 -25.95 10.77 1.05
N GLY A 60 -25.49 11.25 -0.08
CA GLY A 60 -26.31 11.73 -1.19
C GLY A 60 -27.21 12.93 -0.79
N SER A 61 -28.38 13.04 -1.40
CA SER A 61 -29.36 14.11 -1.12
C SER A 61 -30.23 13.88 0.14
N GLN A 62 -30.02 12.77 0.85
CA GLN A 62 -30.78 12.43 2.05
C GLN A 62 -30.10 12.95 3.32
N ARG A 63 -30.90 13.27 4.37
CA ARG A 63 -30.39 13.65 5.72
C ARG A 63 -29.70 12.50 6.47
N ARG A 64 -29.04 11.59 5.75
CA ARG A 64 -28.27 10.50 6.33
C ARG A 64 -26.80 10.85 6.25
N HIS A 65 -26.06 10.55 7.32
CA HIS A 65 -24.64 10.75 7.40
C HIS A 65 -23.97 9.40 7.66
N ILE A 66 -22.86 9.13 6.97
CA ILE A 66 -21.92 8.09 7.34
C ILE A 66 -20.97 8.71 8.35
N ALA A 67 -20.69 8.01 9.45
CA ALA A 67 -19.73 8.44 10.45
C ALA A 67 -18.51 7.51 10.40
N ALA A 68 -17.33 8.08 10.19
CA ALA A 68 -16.06 7.41 10.41
C ALA A 68 -15.49 7.86 11.75
N GLU A 69 -15.07 6.92 12.58
CA GLU A 69 -14.38 7.18 13.84
C GLU A 69 -12.87 7.16 13.59
N VAL A 70 -12.19 8.25 13.93
CA VAL A 70 -10.74 8.38 13.78
C VAL A 70 -10.10 8.47 15.17
N ILE A 71 -9.21 7.54 15.47
CA ILE A 71 -8.45 7.45 16.71
C ILE A 71 -6.98 7.72 16.37
N GLU A 72 -6.45 8.83 16.84
CA GLU A 72 -5.04 9.19 16.69
C GLU A 72 -4.31 8.82 17.99
N LEU A 73 -3.23 8.05 17.90
CA LEU A 73 -2.42 7.60 19.02
C LEU A 73 -0.96 7.98 18.81
N HIS A 74 -0.43 8.84 19.68
CA HIS A 74 0.99 9.14 19.75
C HIS A 74 1.65 8.21 20.74
N LEU A 75 2.45 7.27 20.26
CA LEU A 75 3.14 6.26 21.06
C LEU A 75 4.56 6.74 21.35
N ARG A 76 4.92 6.92 22.63
CA ARG A 76 6.24 7.41 23.01
C ARG A 76 7.07 6.37 23.76
N GLY A 77 8.40 6.47 23.55
CA GLY A 77 9.38 5.62 24.22
C GLY A 77 9.15 4.14 23.88
N ARG A 78 9.23 3.26 24.87
CA ARG A 78 9.09 1.79 24.72
C ARG A 78 7.70 1.35 24.28
N LEU A 79 6.70 2.21 24.35
CA LEU A 79 5.35 1.87 23.89
C LEU A 79 5.26 1.74 22.36
N THR A 80 6.24 2.28 21.63
CA THR A 80 6.38 2.05 20.20
C THR A 80 6.73 0.59 19.87
N GLU A 81 7.37 -0.13 20.77
CA GLU A 81 7.78 -1.52 20.59
C GLU A 81 6.65 -2.54 20.90
N ALA A 82 5.51 -2.08 21.44
CA ALA A 82 4.39 -2.93 21.82
C ALA A 82 3.03 -2.43 21.31
N PRO A 83 2.90 -2.05 20.01
CA PRO A 83 1.70 -1.43 19.47
C PRO A 83 0.48 -2.33 19.49
N ALA A 84 0.62 -3.65 19.33
CA ALA A 84 -0.51 -4.58 19.32
C ALA A 84 -1.28 -4.56 20.63
N SER A 85 -0.60 -4.46 21.78
CA SER A 85 -1.25 -4.40 23.10
C SER A 85 -2.18 -3.19 23.26
N ILE A 86 -1.87 -2.11 22.54
CA ILE A 86 -2.63 -0.86 22.54
C ILE A 86 -3.78 -0.91 21.52
N VAL A 87 -3.55 -1.54 20.38
CA VAL A 87 -4.49 -1.57 19.25
C VAL A 87 -5.58 -2.62 19.44
N ILE A 88 -5.25 -3.82 19.93
CA ILE A 88 -6.20 -4.94 20.08
C ILE A 88 -7.50 -4.54 20.78
N PRO A 89 -7.49 -3.80 21.92
CA PRO A 89 -8.74 -3.37 22.57
C PRO A 89 -9.58 -2.39 21.75
N LEU A 90 -9.01 -1.77 20.73
CA LEU A 90 -9.66 -0.79 19.88
C LEU A 90 -10.21 -1.40 18.58
N LEU A 91 -9.82 -2.63 18.24
CA LEU A 91 -10.31 -3.31 17.06
C LEU A 91 -11.79 -3.67 17.20
N VAL A 92 -12.50 -3.63 16.08
CA VAL A 92 -13.90 -4.07 16.04
C VAL A 92 -13.93 -5.57 15.77
N SER A 93 -14.41 -6.33 16.73
CA SER A 93 -14.52 -7.80 16.60
C SER A 93 -15.31 -8.20 15.36
N GLY A 94 -14.78 -9.14 14.59
CA GLY A 94 -15.43 -9.68 13.39
C GLY A 94 -15.34 -8.79 12.15
N LEU A 95 -14.60 -7.69 12.20
CA LEU A 95 -14.28 -6.88 11.02
C LEU A 95 -12.83 -7.09 10.61
N PRO A 96 -12.53 -7.10 9.30
CA PRO A 96 -11.17 -7.21 8.81
C PRO A 96 -10.33 -6.00 9.19
N VAL A 97 -9.04 -6.23 9.44
CA VAL A 97 -8.04 -5.21 9.79
C VAL A 97 -7.09 -5.02 8.63
N PHE A 98 -7.09 -3.83 8.05
CA PHE A 98 -6.16 -3.41 7.00
C PHE A 98 -5.08 -2.54 7.63
N LEU A 99 -3.83 -2.98 7.55
CA LEU A 99 -2.68 -2.23 8.05
C LEU A 99 -2.01 -1.48 6.90
N ARG A 100 -2.16 -0.15 6.85
CA ARG A 100 -1.34 0.71 6.00
C ARG A 100 -0.04 1.04 6.71
N TRP A 101 1.07 0.58 6.17
CA TRP A 101 2.39 0.97 6.67
C TRP A 101 2.97 2.07 5.78
N ARG A 102 3.31 3.23 6.36
CA ARG A 102 3.96 4.34 5.66
C ARG A 102 5.47 4.19 5.77
N GLY A 103 6.14 4.42 4.64
CA GLY A 103 7.57 4.14 4.52
C GLY A 103 7.88 2.64 4.45
N ARG A 104 9.15 2.30 4.61
CA ARG A 104 9.62 0.92 4.61
C ARG A 104 9.31 0.22 5.93
N PRO A 105 8.57 -0.89 5.96
CA PRO A 105 8.38 -1.67 7.17
C PRO A 105 9.71 -2.26 7.66
N GLY A 106 9.94 -2.22 8.97
CA GLY A 106 11.05 -2.93 9.60
C GLY A 106 10.69 -4.40 9.82
N PHE A 107 10.62 -5.20 8.75
CA PHE A 107 10.31 -6.62 8.88
C PHE A 107 11.30 -7.31 9.81
N GLY A 108 10.78 -8.06 10.80
CA GLY A 108 11.55 -8.65 11.88
C GLY A 108 11.69 -7.77 13.14
N GLU A 109 11.39 -6.47 13.06
CA GLU A 109 11.35 -5.60 14.24
C GLU A 109 10.04 -5.81 15.03
N PRO A 110 10.07 -5.63 16.37
CA PRO A 110 8.94 -5.97 17.24
C PRO A 110 7.62 -5.31 16.86
N GLU A 111 7.64 -4.05 16.45
CA GLU A 111 6.44 -3.30 16.07
C GLU A 111 5.81 -3.81 14.79
N ALA A 112 6.62 -4.16 13.79
CA ALA A 112 6.14 -4.71 12.53
C ALA A 112 5.54 -6.10 12.75
N GLU A 113 6.26 -6.97 13.46
CA GLU A 113 5.82 -8.32 13.76
C GLU A 113 4.48 -8.35 14.49
N GLN A 114 4.33 -7.53 15.53
CA GLN A 114 3.10 -7.45 16.32
C GLN A 114 1.91 -6.90 15.51
N LEU A 115 2.13 -5.91 14.66
CA LEU A 115 1.05 -5.35 13.83
C LEU A 115 0.67 -6.28 12.70
N LEU A 116 1.62 -7.07 12.16
CA LEU A 116 1.34 -8.12 11.19
C LEU A 116 0.48 -9.24 11.80
N ASP A 117 0.69 -9.59 13.07
CA ASP A 117 -0.10 -10.62 13.77
C ASP A 117 -1.56 -10.22 13.99
N VAL A 118 -1.90 -8.94 13.93
CA VAL A 118 -3.26 -8.44 14.15
C VAL A 118 -3.96 -7.97 12.88
N CYS A 119 -3.28 -7.93 11.73
CA CYS A 119 -3.87 -7.52 10.48
C CYS A 119 -4.21 -8.71 9.58
N ASP A 120 -5.27 -8.55 8.79
CA ASP A 120 -5.64 -9.49 7.72
C ASP A 120 -4.95 -9.13 6.41
N ARG A 121 -4.64 -7.85 6.20
CA ARG A 121 -3.96 -7.35 5.01
C ARG A 121 -2.96 -6.25 5.36
N LEU A 122 -1.76 -6.37 4.81
CA LEU A 122 -0.75 -5.32 4.79
C LEU A 122 -0.85 -4.53 3.49
N VAL A 123 -0.99 -3.21 3.59
CA VAL A 123 -0.96 -2.27 2.46
C VAL A 123 0.29 -1.42 2.58
N VAL A 124 1.19 -1.55 1.62
CA VAL A 124 2.41 -0.75 1.50
C VAL A 124 2.38 0.18 0.29
N ASP A 125 3.37 1.03 0.17
CA ASP A 125 3.72 1.73 -1.07
C ASP A 125 5.23 1.61 -1.23
N SER A 126 5.68 0.70 -2.07
CA SER A 126 7.11 0.50 -2.29
C SER A 126 7.81 1.69 -2.97
N GLY A 127 7.04 2.62 -3.52
CA GLY A 127 7.57 3.93 -3.94
C GLY A 127 8.09 4.79 -2.77
N GLU A 128 7.75 4.43 -1.51
CA GLU A 128 8.29 5.06 -0.29
C GLU A 128 9.58 4.39 0.23
N TRP A 129 10.08 3.32 -0.44
CA TRP A 129 11.20 2.50 0.04
C TRP A 129 12.51 2.88 -0.65
N PRO A 130 13.62 2.98 0.10
CA PRO A 130 14.92 3.35 -0.48
C PRO A 130 15.66 2.17 -1.13
N ASP A 131 15.26 0.93 -0.84
CA ASP A 131 15.98 -0.31 -1.12
C ASP A 131 15.20 -1.30 -2.01
N VAL A 132 14.42 -0.78 -2.95
CA VAL A 132 13.82 -1.61 -4.01
C VAL A 132 14.85 -1.85 -5.13
N PRO A 133 14.84 -3.05 -5.77
CA PRO A 133 13.84 -4.13 -5.65
C PRO A 133 14.13 -5.17 -4.56
N GLU A 134 15.26 -5.12 -3.88
CA GLU A 134 15.72 -6.16 -2.94
C GLU A 134 14.71 -6.38 -1.80
N ALA A 135 14.10 -5.30 -1.31
CA ALA A 135 13.13 -5.32 -0.22
C ALA A 135 11.86 -6.14 -0.49
N TYR A 136 11.54 -6.42 -1.76
CA TYR A 136 10.37 -7.25 -2.08
C TYR A 136 10.48 -8.70 -1.56
N GLY A 137 11.72 -9.21 -1.43
CA GLY A 137 11.97 -10.54 -0.88
C GLY A 137 11.60 -10.69 0.61
N GLU A 138 11.40 -9.58 1.32
CA GLU A 138 11.05 -9.56 2.74
C GLU A 138 9.54 -9.43 3.01
N LEU A 139 8.72 -9.24 1.95
CA LEU A 139 7.27 -9.13 2.11
C LEU A 139 6.68 -10.42 2.72
N PRO A 140 5.85 -10.30 3.77
CA PRO A 140 5.36 -11.44 4.54
C PRO A 140 4.16 -12.13 3.87
N PHE A 141 4.34 -12.57 2.61
CA PHE A 141 3.29 -13.22 1.82
C PHE A 141 2.75 -14.52 2.43
N ASP A 142 3.50 -15.16 3.30
CA ASP A 142 3.09 -16.37 4.01
C ASP A 142 2.17 -16.09 5.21
N ARG A 143 2.19 -14.85 5.75
CA ARG A 143 1.48 -14.45 6.98
C ARG A 143 0.24 -13.62 6.72
N ALA A 144 0.30 -12.68 5.80
CA ALA A 144 -0.79 -11.75 5.50
C ALA A 144 -1.00 -11.59 4.00
N ALA A 145 -2.20 -11.22 3.59
CA ALA A 145 -2.42 -10.71 2.25
C ALA A 145 -1.67 -9.38 2.13
N CYS A 146 -0.80 -9.25 1.13
CA CYS A 146 -0.04 -8.04 0.87
C CYS A 146 -0.55 -7.34 -0.38
N SER A 147 -0.58 -6.01 -0.34
CA SER A 147 -0.82 -5.17 -1.51
C SER A 147 0.08 -3.95 -1.50
N ASP A 148 0.31 -3.39 -2.68
CA ASP A 148 1.25 -2.32 -2.90
C ASP A 148 0.64 -1.24 -3.80
N ILE A 149 0.65 -0.01 -3.32
CA ILE A 149 0.14 1.13 -4.08
C ILE A 149 0.97 1.37 -5.35
N ALA A 150 2.29 1.10 -5.31
CA ALA A 150 3.14 1.13 -6.51
C ALA A 150 2.66 0.09 -7.54
N TRP A 151 2.30 -1.12 -7.10
CA TRP A 151 1.71 -2.14 -7.97
C TRP A 151 0.39 -1.67 -8.61
N ARG A 152 -0.47 -0.98 -7.85
CA ARG A 152 -1.71 -0.41 -8.39
C ARG A 152 -1.43 0.62 -9.47
N ARG A 153 -0.42 1.48 -9.31
CA ARG A 153 -0.03 2.48 -10.32
C ARG A 153 0.43 1.85 -11.63
N THR A 154 0.96 0.61 -11.61
CA THR A 154 1.34 -0.10 -12.85
C THR A 154 0.18 -0.69 -13.63
N GLU A 155 -1.04 -0.75 -13.09
CA GLU A 155 -2.18 -1.45 -13.69
C GLU A 155 -2.47 -1.06 -15.16
N PRO A 156 -2.52 0.23 -15.52
CA PRO A 156 -2.76 0.62 -16.93
C PRO A 156 -1.68 0.09 -17.87
N TRP A 157 -0.43 0.10 -17.43
CA TRP A 157 0.71 -0.37 -18.20
C TRP A 157 0.71 -1.90 -18.34
N ARG A 158 0.41 -2.63 -17.28
CA ARG A 158 0.26 -4.09 -17.35
C ARG A 158 -0.83 -4.51 -18.32
N ARG A 159 -1.96 -3.77 -18.35
CA ARG A 159 -3.04 -4.02 -19.33
C ARG A 159 -2.59 -3.75 -20.77
N ALA A 160 -1.88 -2.66 -21.00
CA ALA A 160 -1.37 -2.33 -22.33
C ALA A 160 -0.32 -3.35 -22.79
N LEU A 161 0.61 -3.73 -21.94
CA LEU A 161 1.61 -4.77 -22.21
C LEU A 161 0.95 -6.12 -22.51
N ALA A 162 -0.06 -6.52 -21.72
CA ALA A 162 -0.82 -7.74 -21.98
C ALA A 162 -1.52 -7.72 -23.35
N GLY A 163 -1.92 -6.54 -23.84
CA GLY A 163 -2.51 -6.35 -25.17
C GLY A 163 -1.55 -6.60 -26.32
N LEU A 164 -0.23 -6.66 -26.07
CA LEU A 164 0.78 -6.98 -27.08
C LEU A 164 0.96 -8.49 -27.31
N TRP A 165 0.21 -9.33 -26.57
CA TRP A 165 0.25 -10.78 -26.78
C TRP A 165 -0.25 -11.14 -28.19
N PRO A 166 0.38 -12.11 -28.94
CA PRO A 166 1.48 -12.98 -28.51
C PRO A 166 2.89 -12.38 -28.69
N GLY A 167 3.04 -11.23 -29.34
CA GLY A 167 4.35 -10.64 -29.65
C GLY A 167 5.25 -10.44 -28.44
N ILE A 168 4.69 -10.04 -27.28
CA ILE A 168 5.44 -9.84 -26.05
C ILE A 168 6.02 -11.14 -25.46
N GLY A 169 5.59 -12.32 -25.94
CA GLY A 169 6.03 -13.62 -25.42
C GLY A 169 7.53 -13.88 -25.55
N GLU A 170 8.23 -13.18 -26.42
CA GLU A 170 9.68 -13.28 -26.65
C GLU A 170 10.45 -12.05 -26.14
N ALA A 171 9.82 -11.21 -25.31
CA ALA A 171 10.42 -9.98 -24.77
C ALA A 171 11.72 -10.24 -24.03
N ARG A 172 12.76 -9.43 -24.31
CA ARG A 172 14.10 -9.52 -23.74
C ARG A 172 14.47 -8.31 -22.90
N GLU A 173 14.02 -7.13 -23.28
CA GLU A 173 14.29 -5.87 -22.61
C GLU A 173 12.97 -5.14 -22.34
N LEU A 174 12.83 -4.66 -21.10
CA LEU A 174 11.82 -3.70 -20.71
C LEU A 174 12.52 -2.38 -20.37
N ARG A 175 12.22 -1.32 -21.11
CA ARG A 175 12.68 0.02 -20.77
C ARG A 175 11.56 0.77 -20.08
N VAL A 176 11.88 1.39 -18.93
CA VAL A 176 10.92 2.14 -18.13
C VAL A 176 11.51 3.47 -17.71
N ARG A 177 10.80 4.54 -18.01
CA ARG A 177 11.05 5.87 -17.45
C ARG A 177 9.99 6.16 -16.39
N GLY A 178 10.44 6.18 -15.12
CA GLY A 178 9.55 6.32 -13.98
C GLY A 178 10.23 6.01 -12.65
N PRO A 179 9.44 5.89 -11.55
CA PRO A 179 9.98 5.48 -10.27
C PRO A 179 10.47 4.03 -10.30
N ILE A 180 11.54 3.75 -9.54
CA ILE A 180 12.20 2.42 -9.54
C ILE A 180 11.27 1.31 -9.06
N ALA A 181 10.34 1.60 -8.12
CA ALA A 181 9.40 0.61 -7.61
C ALA A 181 8.48 0.09 -8.71
N GLU A 182 7.83 0.99 -9.46
CA GLU A 182 6.96 0.64 -10.58
C GLU A 182 7.73 -0.05 -11.71
N ALA A 183 8.94 0.41 -12.01
CA ALA A 183 9.79 -0.20 -13.03
C ALA A 183 10.15 -1.64 -12.67
N SER A 184 10.57 -1.88 -11.42
CA SER A 184 10.92 -3.20 -10.91
C SER A 184 9.73 -4.15 -10.90
N LEU A 185 8.56 -3.67 -10.47
CA LEU A 185 7.32 -4.45 -10.45
C LEU A 185 6.84 -4.81 -11.87
N LEU A 186 6.98 -3.92 -12.84
CA LEU A 186 6.67 -4.23 -14.25
C LEU A 186 7.62 -5.30 -14.81
N ALA A 187 8.93 -5.18 -14.53
CA ALA A 187 9.91 -6.17 -14.95
C ALA A 187 9.67 -7.53 -14.29
N GLY A 188 9.42 -7.54 -12.97
CA GLY A 188 9.09 -8.75 -12.22
C GLY A 188 7.80 -9.41 -12.72
N TRP A 189 6.79 -8.60 -13.05
CA TRP A 189 5.55 -9.10 -13.64
C TRP A 189 5.79 -9.77 -14.99
N LEU A 190 6.54 -9.16 -15.91
CA LEU A 190 6.89 -9.79 -17.19
C LEU A 190 7.68 -11.08 -16.97
N ARG A 191 8.73 -11.06 -16.14
CA ARG A 191 9.52 -12.26 -15.81
C ARG A 191 8.66 -13.39 -15.30
N SER A 192 7.75 -13.10 -14.36
CA SER A 192 6.86 -14.11 -13.80
C SER A 192 5.82 -14.65 -14.78
N ARG A 193 5.37 -13.83 -15.74
CA ARG A 193 4.36 -14.24 -16.74
C ARG A 193 4.94 -14.97 -17.94
N LEU A 194 6.14 -14.58 -18.36
CA LEU A 194 6.81 -15.18 -19.50
C LEU A 194 7.72 -16.36 -19.08
N GLU A 195 7.91 -16.57 -17.78
CA GLU A 195 8.86 -17.55 -17.22
C GLU A 195 10.24 -17.43 -17.87
N SER A 196 10.64 -16.20 -18.17
CA SER A 196 11.84 -15.86 -18.91
C SER A 196 12.58 -14.67 -18.29
N LYS A 197 13.88 -14.56 -18.61
CA LYS A 197 14.67 -13.41 -18.22
C LYS A 197 14.29 -12.21 -19.10
N VAL A 198 13.86 -11.12 -18.45
CA VAL A 198 13.64 -9.82 -19.08
C VAL A 198 14.56 -8.82 -18.38
N ASP A 199 15.46 -8.19 -19.14
CA ASP A 199 16.36 -7.17 -18.61
C ASP A 199 15.63 -5.84 -18.44
N LEU A 200 15.86 -5.13 -17.33
CA LEU A 200 15.25 -3.82 -17.06
C LEU A 200 16.26 -2.70 -17.38
N ALA A 201 15.91 -1.85 -18.33
CA ALA A 201 16.58 -0.59 -18.59
C ALA A 201 15.76 0.54 -17.92
N HIS A 202 16.26 1.08 -16.81
CA HIS A 202 15.55 2.07 -16.00
C HIS A 202 16.11 3.47 -16.17
N GLU A 203 15.21 4.44 -16.43
CA GLU A 203 15.48 5.87 -16.42
C GLU A 203 14.63 6.52 -15.30
N PRO A 204 15.25 7.16 -14.29
CA PRO A 204 14.52 7.75 -13.17
C PRO A 204 13.61 8.91 -13.59
N SER A 205 12.37 8.91 -13.08
CA SER A 205 11.40 10.02 -13.13
C SER A 205 10.46 9.91 -11.94
N ASP A 206 9.81 11.02 -11.59
CA ASP A 206 8.87 11.08 -10.45
C ASP A 206 7.53 10.37 -10.74
N GLU A 207 7.13 10.27 -12.00
CA GLU A 207 5.93 9.58 -12.45
C GLU A 207 6.28 8.53 -13.51
N LEU A 208 5.47 7.49 -13.63
CA LEU A 208 5.62 6.47 -14.69
C LEU A 208 5.17 7.05 -16.03
N GLU A 209 6.13 7.44 -16.86
CA GLU A 209 5.90 8.24 -18.07
C GLU A 209 5.96 7.41 -19.35
N GLU A 210 6.93 6.49 -19.45
CA GLU A 210 7.21 5.72 -20.66
C GLU A 210 7.55 4.28 -20.31
N VAL A 211 7.00 3.36 -21.10
CA VAL A 211 7.32 1.94 -21.06
C VAL A 211 7.48 1.45 -22.49
N ASP A 212 8.53 0.70 -22.73
CA ASP A 212 8.92 0.20 -24.05
C ASP A 212 9.39 -1.26 -23.90
N VAL A 213 9.03 -2.11 -24.84
CA VAL A 213 9.46 -3.51 -24.89
C VAL A 213 10.21 -3.75 -26.20
N ASP A 214 11.48 -4.11 -26.11
CA ASP A 214 12.37 -4.38 -27.25
C ASP A 214 12.37 -3.26 -28.32
N GLY A 215 12.21 -1.98 -27.89
CA GLY A 215 12.15 -0.80 -28.75
C GLY A 215 10.76 -0.42 -29.23
N GLU A 216 9.73 -1.16 -28.86
CA GLU A 216 8.34 -0.84 -29.21
C GLU A 216 7.65 -0.12 -28.04
N PRO A 217 7.25 1.14 -28.21
CA PRO A 217 6.63 1.92 -27.15
C PRO A 217 5.22 1.42 -26.81
N CYS A 218 4.96 1.28 -25.52
CA CYS A 218 3.66 0.97 -24.98
C CYS A 218 2.88 2.25 -24.67
N VAL A 219 1.67 2.38 -25.20
CA VAL A 219 0.84 3.58 -25.01
C VAL A 219 -0.31 3.29 -24.05
N THR A 220 -0.42 4.12 -23.00
CA THR A 220 -1.56 4.05 -22.08
C THR A 220 -2.30 5.38 -22.01
N PRO A 221 -3.62 5.36 -21.74
CA PRO A 221 -4.32 6.59 -21.41
C PRO A 221 -3.79 7.11 -20.05
N ARG A 222 -3.28 8.34 -20.04
CA ARG A 222 -2.84 9.00 -18.81
C ARG A 222 -4.06 9.32 -17.93
N ARG A 223 -4.18 8.65 -16.81
CA ARG A 223 -5.18 8.95 -15.77
C ARG A 223 -4.44 9.23 -14.47
N LYS A 224 -4.53 10.47 -14.00
CA LYS A 224 -3.99 10.82 -12.70
C LYS A 224 -4.96 10.31 -11.62
N GLN A 225 -4.47 9.45 -10.74
CA GLN A 225 -5.20 8.96 -9.56
C GLN A 225 -4.64 9.66 -8.32
N SER A 226 -5.52 10.08 -7.42
CA SER A 226 -5.07 10.63 -6.14
C SER A 226 -4.56 9.53 -5.21
N ALA A 227 -3.79 9.91 -4.18
CA ALA A 227 -3.35 8.96 -3.15
C ALA A 227 -4.55 8.29 -2.43
N SER A 228 -5.64 9.04 -2.26
CA SER A 228 -6.88 8.52 -1.67
C SER A 228 -7.57 7.51 -2.59
N ASP A 229 -7.63 7.76 -3.92
CA ASP A 229 -8.21 6.80 -4.88
C ASP A 229 -7.42 5.49 -4.91
N LEU A 230 -6.09 5.58 -4.90
CA LEU A 230 -5.21 4.41 -4.91
C LEU A 230 -5.37 3.58 -3.63
N LEU A 231 -5.36 4.23 -2.47
CA LEU A 231 -5.55 3.53 -1.20
C LEU A 231 -6.97 2.97 -1.09
N SER A 232 -7.99 3.71 -1.54
CA SER A 232 -9.38 3.23 -1.61
C SER A 232 -9.49 1.93 -2.39
N ALA A 233 -8.86 1.86 -3.57
CA ALA A 233 -8.86 0.66 -4.40
C ALA A 233 -8.19 -0.54 -3.70
N GLU A 234 -7.14 -0.33 -2.88
CA GLU A 234 -6.52 -1.39 -2.10
C GLU A 234 -7.39 -1.85 -0.92
N LEU A 235 -8.18 -0.96 -0.33
CA LEU A 235 -9.10 -1.29 0.76
C LEU A 235 -10.34 -2.06 0.28
N ASP A 236 -10.65 -2.05 -1.01
CA ASP A 236 -11.72 -2.85 -1.62
C ASP A 236 -11.31 -4.30 -1.89
N GLU A 237 -10.01 -4.60 -1.86
CA GLU A 237 -9.46 -5.94 -2.13
C GLU A 237 -9.30 -6.72 -0.82
N PHE A 238 -9.99 -7.85 -0.66
CA PHE A 238 -9.94 -8.66 0.57
C PHE A 238 -9.05 -9.91 0.45
N GLY A 239 -8.82 -10.41 -0.76
CA GLY A 239 -8.05 -11.61 -1.01
C GLY A 239 -6.56 -11.36 -1.26
N ARG A 240 -5.77 -12.44 -1.33
CA ARG A 240 -4.38 -12.39 -1.80
C ARG A 240 -4.35 -12.08 -3.30
N ASP A 241 -3.32 -11.37 -3.75
CA ASP A 241 -3.02 -11.16 -5.18
C ASP A 241 -1.81 -12.01 -5.59
N PRO A 242 -2.02 -13.25 -6.10
CA PRO A 242 -0.92 -14.12 -6.49
C PRO A 242 -0.12 -13.56 -7.69
N VAL A 243 -0.69 -12.62 -8.44
CA VAL A 243 0.00 -11.96 -9.55
C VAL A 243 1.00 -10.95 -9.01
N TYR A 244 0.61 -10.17 -8.01
CA TYR A 244 1.51 -9.27 -7.30
C TYR A 244 2.62 -10.04 -6.58
N GLU A 245 2.26 -11.10 -5.82
CA GLU A 245 3.23 -11.92 -5.11
C GLU A 245 4.32 -12.45 -6.07
N ALA A 246 3.91 -13.04 -7.20
CA ALA A 246 4.84 -13.55 -8.20
C ALA A 246 5.70 -12.44 -8.83
N ALA A 247 5.11 -11.26 -9.09
CA ALA A 247 5.81 -10.12 -9.66
C ALA A 247 6.86 -9.55 -8.68
N ALA A 248 6.51 -9.37 -7.41
CA ALA A 248 7.39 -8.86 -6.37
C ALA A 248 8.60 -9.80 -6.15
N LEU A 249 8.35 -11.10 -6.04
CA LEU A 249 9.41 -12.10 -5.90
C LEU A 249 10.32 -12.17 -7.13
N ALA A 250 9.78 -12.06 -8.34
CA ALA A 250 10.57 -12.03 -9.57
C ALA A 250 11.28 -10.68 -9.80
N ALA A 251 10.89 -9.61 -9.11
CA ALA A 251 11.58 -8.33 -9.14
C ALA A 251 12.83 -8.34 -8.25
N SER A 252 12.80 -9.06 -7.10
CA SER A 252 13.90 -9.17 -6.15
C SER A 252 14.96 -10.22 -6.53
N ALA A 253 14.69 -11.06 -7.54
CA ALA A 253 15.59 -12.11 -8.02
C ALA A 253 16.55 -11.55 -9.08
#